data_0e2824ad352cccace5d1c0429a90392c
#
_entry.id   0e2824ad352cccace5d1c0429a90392c
#
_cell.length_a   1.000
_cell.length_b   1.000
_cell.length_c   1.000
_cell.angle_alpha   90.00
_cell.angle_beta   90.00
_cell.angle_gamma   90.00
#
_symmetry.space_group_name_H-M   'P 1'
#
loop_
_entity.id
_entity.type
_entity.pdbx_description
1 polymer ?
#
loop_
_entity_poly.entity_id
_entity_poly.type
_entity_poly.pdbx_seq_one_letter_code
_entity_poly.pdbx_strand_id
1 'polypeptide(L)'
;MFFRQKRSGDRVYLQVVENRWEEGRSRQKVIATLGRVDQLRESGQLDALLQSGAKFAEQVLVVSAHKNGQAPSVQSRSVGPALVFGRLWQELGIPQVIESLLRGRRFELPVERILFLTVVHRLMESGSDRSCVLDWKRDFEIPGVADVELHQAYRAMAWLGEPLPESEQSAATPFSPRCTKDAIEEALFARRRHLFSELELVSLTRLRSTSRGREARHWGNTDTARITGPTASR
;
A
#
# COMPACT_ATOMS: atom_id res chain seq x y z
N MET A 1 22.92 -27.26 20.62
CA MET A 1 24.02 -27.28 19.65
C MET A 1 24.65 -25.90 19.56
N PHE A 2 25.98 -25.79 19.42
CA PHE A 2 26.69 -24.52 19.26
C PHE A 2 28.01 -24.73 18.51
N PHE A 3 28.60 -23.66 18.02
CA PHE A 3 29.90 -23.69 17.36
C PHE A 3 31.00 -23.63 18.41
N ARG A 4 32.00 -24.49 18.25
CA ARG A 4 33.21 -24.53 19.08
C ARG A 4 34.46 -24.45 18.22
N GLN A 5 35.42 -23.65 18.65
CA GLN A 5 36.77 -23.69 18.08
C GLN A 5 37.63 -24.71 18.82
N LYS A 6 38.28 -25.61 18.08
CA LYS A 6 39.26 -26.56 18.63
C LYS A 6 40.64 -26.28 18.04
N ARG A 7 41.59 -25.99 18.87
CA ARG A 7 43.01 -25.83 18.49
C ARG A 7 43.69 -27.20 18.43
N SER A 8 44.44 -27.43 17.35
CA SER A 8 45.27 -28.63 17.17
C SER A 8 46.59 -28.19 16.54
N GLY A 9 47.64 -28.10 17.35
CA GLY A 9 48.88 -27.44 16.97
C GLY A 9 48.65 -25.96 16.62
N ASP A 10 49.18 -25.54 15.49
CA ASP A 10 49.00 -24.16 14.99
C ASP A 10 47.68 -23.93 14.21
N ARG A 11 46.82 -24.91 14.14
CA ARG A 11 45.62 -24.89 13.36
C ARG A 11 44.38 -24.80 14.27
N VAL A 12 43.38 -23.96 13.85
CA VAL A 12 42.11 -23.83 14.55
C VAL A 12 41.00 -24.39 13.65
N TYR A 13 40.22 -25.32 14.19
CA TYR A 13 39.11 -25.98 13.52
C TYR A 13 37.78 -25.51 14.10
N LEU A 14 36.78 -25.30 13.22
CA LEU A 14 35.40 -25.01 13.61
C LEU A 14 34.60 -26.31 13.67
N GLN A 15 33.99 -26.54 14.82
CA GLN A 15 33.17 -27.73 15.10
C GLN A 15 31.79 -27.34 15.56
N VAL A 16 30.78 -28.15 15.14
CA VAL A 16 29.45 -28.14 15.72
C VAL A 16 29.37 -29.17 16.80
N VAL A 17 29.04 -28.75 18.02
CA VAL A 17 28.98 -29.63 19.20
C VAL A 17 27.61 -29.54 19.85
N GLU A 18 27.21 -30.63 20.49
CA GLU A 18 26.00 -30.75 21.30
C GLU A 18 26.39 -31.13 22.74
N ASN A 19 25.77 -30.46 23.72
CA ASN A 19 25.86 -30.90 25.10
C ASN A 19 24.82 -32.01 25.32
N ARG A 20 25.28 -33.17 25.70
CA ARG A 20 24.41 -34.26 26.16
C ARG A 20 24.63 -34.51 27.64
N TRP A 21 23.52 -34.73 28.33
CA TRP A 21 23.56 -35.14 29.73
C TRP A 21 23.54 -36.66 29.77
N GLU A 22 24.70 -37.27 30.12
CA GLU A 22 24.87 -38.71 30.21
C GLU A 22 25.48 -39.04 31.59
N GLU A 23 24.91 -40.00 32.30
CA GLU A 23 25.35 -40.50 33.61
C GLU A 23 25.63 -39.39 34.65
N GLY A 24 24.73 -38.37 34.73
CA GLY A 24 24.86 -37.29 35.72
C GLY A 24 25.93 -36.26 35.37
N ARG A 25 26.55 -36.30 34.19
CA ARG A 25 27.58 -35.36 33.73
C ARG A 25 27.23 -34.83 32.35
N SER A 26 27.57 -33.52 32.14
CA SER A 26 27.45 -32.93 30.80
C SER A 26 28.65 -33.33 29.94
N ARG A 27 28.39 -34.08 28.86
CA ARG A 27 29.42 -34.44 27.87
C ARG A 27 29.16 -33.68 26.55
N GLN A 28 30.24 -33.16 25.94
CA GLN A 28 30.18 -32.53 24.65
C GLN A 28 30.42 -33.57 23.56
N LYS A 29 29.40 -33.79 22.72
CA LYS A 29 29.51 -34.64 21.53
C LYS A 29 29.76 -33.77 20.29
N VAL A 30 30.81 -34.08 19.55
CA VAL A 30 31.08 -33.43 18.26
C VAL A 30 30.13 -34.02 17.21
N ILE A 31 29.31 -33.16 16.62
CA ILE A 31 28.36 -33.55 15.54
C ILE A 31 29.06 -33.49 14.17
N ALA A 32 29.76 -32.39 13.92
CA ALA A 32 30.51 -32.19 12.69
C ALA A 32 31.73 -31.30 12.89
N THR A 33 32.78 -31.54 12.11
CA THR A 33 33.90 -30.63 11.94
C THR A 33 33.80 -29.96 10.59
N LEU A 34 33.59 -28.63 10.58
CA LEU A 34 33.33 -27.88 9.36
C LEU A 34 34.59 -27.59 8.54
N GLY A 35 35.75 -27.50 9.22
CA GLY A 35 37.00 -27.22 8.56
C GLY A 35 37.90 -26.27 9.38
N ARG A 36 39.01 -25.83 8.77
CA ARG A 36 39.89 -24.83 9.36
C ARG A 36 39.27 -23.45 9.25
N VAL A 37 39.31 -22.69 10.37
CA VAL A 37 38.67 -21.38 10.46
C VAL A 37 39.24 -20.37 9.47
N ASP A 38 40.58 -20.41 9.27
CA ASP A 38 41.26 -19.55 8.28
C ASP A 38 40.79 -19.83 6.87
N GLN A 39 40.73 -21.07 6.42
CA GLN A 39 40.29 -21.48 5.11
C GLN A 39 38.80 -21.18 4.88
N LEU A 40 37.94 -21.43 5.87
CA LEU A 40 36.51 -21.15 5.80
C LEU A 40 36.19 -19.65 5.65
N ARG A 41 37.04 -18.78 6.26
CA ARG A 41 36.94 -17.33 6.14
C ARG A 41 37.43 -16.84 4.77
N GLU A 42 38.63 -17.30 4.35
CA GLU A 42 39.23 -16.88 3.08
C GLU A 42 38.38 -17.31 1.87
N SER A 43 37.77 -18.49 1.94
CA SER A 43 36.91 -19.01 0.85
C SER A 43 35.47 -18.45 0.86
N GLY A 44 35.07 -17.68 1.89
CA GLY A 44 33.69 -17.20 2.05
C GLY A 44 32.67 -18.31 2.35
N GLN A 45 33.12 -19.56 2.54
CA GLN A 45 32.23 -20.70 2.80
C GLN A 45 31.51 -20.58 4.14
N LEU A 46 32.13 -19.93 5.13
CA LEU A 46 31.48 -19.69 6.43
C LEU A 46 30.26 -18.77 6.29
N ASP A 47 30.39 -17.69 5.54
CA ASP A 47 29.31 -16.72 5.33
C ASP A 47 28.19 -17.35 4.48
N ALA A 48 28.54 -18.11 3.44
CA ALA A 48 27.57 -18.85 2.62
C ALA A 48 26.79 -19.88 3.46
N LEU A 49 27.47 -20.59 4.38
CA LEU A 49 26.81 -21.53 5.29
C LEU A 49 25.84 -20.82 6.24
N LEU A 50 26.25 -19.69 6.83
CA LEU A 50 25.43 -18.91 7.73
C LEU A 50 24.22 -18.31 7.01
N GLN A 51 24.40 -17.76 5.80
CA GLN A 51 23.29 -17.26 4.96
C GLN A 51 22.30 -18.35 4.57
N SER A 52 22.84 -19.54 4.19
CA SER A 52 22.00 -20.70 3.89
C SER A 52 21.22 -21.16 5.14
N GLY A 53 21.90 -21.19 6.29
CA GLY A 53 21.29 -21.56 7.57
C GLY A 53 20.25 -20.56 8.08
N ALA A 54 20.44 -19.26 7.79
CA ALA A 54 19.50 -18.21 8.19
C ALA A 54 18.09 -18.44 7.61
N LYS A 55 17.97 -18.95 6.37
CA LYS A 55 16.68 -19.27 5.77
C LYS A 55 15.89 -20.32 6.55
N PHE A 56 16.61 -21.29 7.14
CA PHE A 56 16.00 -22.30 8.00
C PHE A 56 15.80 -21.79 9.44
N ALA A 57 16.65 -20.87 9.90
CA ALA A 57 16.55 -20.28 11.23
C ALA A 57 15.29 -19.37 11.37
N GLU A 58 14.92 -18.61 10.34
CA GLU A 58 13.68 -17.83 10.37
C GLU A 58 12.45 -18.72 10.57
N GLN A 59 12.36 -19.82 9.84
CA GLN A 59 11.26 -20.79 10.03
C GLN A 59 11.30 -21.42 11.42
N VAL A 60 12.49 -21.76 11.94
CA VAL A 60 12.65 -22.36 13.27
C VAL A 60 12.37 -21.33 14.38
N LEU A 61 12.76 -20.06 14.19
CA LEU A 61 12.44 -18.99 15.15
C LEU A 61 10.93 -18.77 15.26
N VAL A 62 10.20 -18.75 14.14
CA VAL A 62 8.75 -18.64 14.13
C VAL A 62 8.09 -19.83 14.84
N VAL A 63 8.51 -21.06 14.55
CA VAL A 63 7.97 -22.28 15.19
C VAL A 63 8.33 -22.36 16.67
N SER A 64 9.54 -21.98 17.08
CA SER A 64 9.95 -22.00 18.49
C SER A 64 9.31 -20.88 19.30
N ALA A 65 9.13 -19.68 18.70
CA ALA A 65 8.37 -18.59 19.31
C ALA A 65 6.89 -18.98 19.54
N HIS A 66 6.30 -19.70 18.60
CA HIS A 66 4.94 -20.22 18.73
C HIS A 66 4.83 -21.27 19.85
N LYS A 67 5.80 -22.18 19.95
CA LYS A 67 5.87 -23.18 21.03
C LYS A 67 6.08 -22.56 22.41
N ASN A 68 6.77 -21.43 22.51
CA ASN A 68 7.01 -20.71 23.75
C ASN A 68 5.91 -19.71 24.12
N GLY A 69 4.79 -19.67 23.40
CA GLY A 69 3.70 -18.71 23.59
C GLY A 69 4.05 -17.27 23.18
N GLN A 70 5.22 -17.06 22.58
CA GLN A 70 5.67 -15.80 22.03
C GLN A 70 5.58 -15.85 20.51
N ALA A 71 4.36 -15.99 20.00
CA ALA A 71 4.17 -15.95 18.55
C ALA A 71 4.61 -14.56 18.05
N PRO A 72 5.57 -14.46 17.11
CA PRO A 72 5.87 -13.19 16.49
C PRO A 72 4.60 -12.70 15.83
N SER A 73 4.23 -11.44 16.11
CA SER A 73 3.12 -10.79 15.43
C SER A 73 3.52 -10.60 13.96
N VAL A 74 3.14 -11.56 13.13
CA VAL A 74 3.33 -11.46 11.67
C VAL A 74 2.17 -10.66 11.13
N GLN A 75 2.43 -9.41 10.72
CA GLN A 75 1.47 -8.63 9.97
C GLN A 75 1.65 -8.94 8.48
N SER A 76 0.64 -9.56 7.89
CA SER A 76 0.54 -9.75 6.45
C SER A 76 -0.25 -8.59 5.86
N ARG A 77 0.27 -7.93 4.82
CA ARG A 77 -0.41 -6.87 4.08
C ARG A 77 -0.61 -7.26 2.63
N SER A 78 -1.78 -6.96 2.09
CA SER A 78 -2.08 -7.19 0.68
C SER A 78 -1.46 -6.09 -0.18
N VAL A 79 -0.71 -6.48 -1.24
CA VAL A 79 -0.09 -5.53 -2.20
C VAL A 79 -0.87 -5.45 -3.52
N GLY A 80 -1.79 -6.37 -3.76
CA GLY A 80 -2.52 -6.50 -5.03
C GLY A 80 -3.19 -5.21 -5.50
N PRO A 81 -4.02 -4.57 -4.68
CA PRO A 81 -4.68 -3.31 -5.07
C PRO A 81 -3.70 -2.20 -5.43
N ALA A 82 -2.61 -2.05 -4.67
CA ALA A 82 -1.60 -1.03 -4.95
C ALA A 82 -0.91 -1.24 -6.30
N LEU A 83 -0.65 -2.49 -6.68
CA LEU A 83 -0.01 -2.83 -7.96
C LEU A 83 -0.95 -2.57 -9.15
N VAL A 84 -2.17 -3.08 -9.09
CA VAL A 84 -3.13 -2.97 -10.20
C VAL A 84 -3.59 -1.52 -10.38
N PHE A 85 -4.12 -0.91 -9.33
CA PHE A 85 -4.65 0.45 -9.42
C PHE A 85 -3.53 1.49 -9.51
N GLY A 86 -2.34 1.23 -8.94
CA GLY A 86 -1.19 2.10 -9.09
C GLY A 86 -0.73 2.22 -10.55
N ARG A 87 -0.70 1.11 -11.26
CA ARG A 87 -0.40 1.11 -12.70
C ARG A 87 -1.45 1.89 -13.50
N LEU A 88 -2.73 1.59 -13.29
CA LEU A 88 -3.82 2.32 -13.94
C LEU A 88 -3.79 3.82 -13.64
N TRP A 89 -3.51 4.19 -12.41
CA TRP A 89 -3.39 5.58 -11.96
C TRP A 89 -2.32 6.35 -12.73
N GLN A 90 -1.17 5.71 -12.95
CA GLN A 90 -0.08 6.26 -13.75
C GLN A 90 -0.41 6.34 -15.24
N GLU A 91 -0.97 5.27 -15.80
CA GLU A 91 -1.35 5.21 -17.22
C GLU A 91 -2.44 6.23 -17.57
N LEU A 92 -3.37 6.50 -16.65
CA LEU A 92 -4.38 7.55 -16.78
C LEU A 92 -3.80 8.96 -16.68
N GLY A 93 -2.58 9.11 -16.18
CA GLY A 93 -1.92 10.40 -15.99
C GLY A 93 -2.52 11.24 -14.87
N ILE A 94 -3.18 10.60 -13.90
CA ILE A 94 -3.81 11.30 -12.76
C ILE A 94 -2.78 12.02 -11.89
N PRO A 95 -1.60 11.43 -11.56
CA PRO A 95 -0.58 12.11 -10.78
C PRO A 95 -0.15 13.43 -11.41
N GLN A 96 0.10 13.44 -12.73
CA GLN A 96 0.56 14.61 -13.45
C GLN A 96 -0.47 15.75 -13.43
N VAL A 97 -1.75 15.41 -13.50
CA VAL A 97 -2.83 16.41 -13.41
C VAL A 97 -2.89 16.99 -12.00
N ILE A 98 -2.89 16.15 -10.97
CA ILE A 98 -2.93 16.60 -9.58
C ILE A 98 -1.71 17.46 -9.25
N GLU A 99 -0.51 17.01 -9.61
CA GLU A 99 0.74 17.75 -9.40
C GLU A 99 0.72 19.10 -10.11
N SER A 100 0.15 19.18 -11.32
CA SER A 100 0.04 20.45 -12.06
C SER A 100 -0.83 21.47 -11.34
N LEU A 101 -1.93 21.02 -10.71
CA LEU A 101 -2.85 21.88 -9.94
C LEU A 101 -2.29 22.25 -8.56
N LEU A 102 -1.36 21.43 -8.04
CA LEU A 102 -0.65 21.72 -6.78
C LEU A 102 0.52 22.68 -6.97
N ARG A 103 0.94 23.00 -8.21
CA ARG A 103 2.04 23.92 -8.48
C ARG A 103 1.78 25.30 -7.87
N GLY A 104 2.78 25.78 -7.12
CA GLY A 104 2.67 27.08 -6.42
C GLY A 104 1.96 27.01 -5.06
N ARG A 105 1.44 25.85 -4.67
CA ARG A 105 0.88 25.63 -3.34
C ARG A 105 1.86 24.82 -2.49
N ARG A 106 2.07 25.23 -1.24
CA ARG A 106 2.92 24.51 -0.28
C ARG A 106 2.02 23.61 0.57
N PHE A 107 1.88 22.34 0.16
CA PHE A 107 1.30 21.33 1.00
C PHE A 107 2.41 20.52 1.68
N GLU A 108 2.34 20.39 2.99
CA GLU A 108 3.24 19.52 3.78
C GLU A 108 2.84 18.04 3.73
N LEU A 109 1.73 17.74 3.04
CA LEU A 109 1.15 16.40 2.97
C LEU A 109 1.16 15.89 1.51
N PRO A 110 1.30 14.59 1.30
CA PRO A 110 1.32 13.99 -0.03
C PRO A 110 -0.12 13.86 -0.59
N VAL A 111 -0.71 14.98 -1.02
CA VAL A 111 -2.13 15.07 -1.46
C VAL A 111 -2.45 14.00 -2.50
N GLU A 112 -1.59 13.84 -3.50
CA GLU A 112 -1.80 12.88 -4.59
C GLU A 112 -1.86 11.44 -4.07
N ARG A 113 -0.95 11.05 -3.16
CA ARG A 113 -0.96 9.72 -2.56
C ARG A 113 -2.17 9.48 -1.66
N ILE A 114 -2.61 10.50 -0.95
CA ILE A 114 -3.82 10.42 -0.11
C ILE A 114 -5.05 10.22 -0.98
N LEU A 115 -5.16 10.93 -2.10
CA LEU A 115 -6.26 10.75 -3.05
C LEU A 115 -6.22 9.35 -3.66
N PHE A 116 -5.05 8.86 -4.03
CA PHE A 116 -4.89 7.48 -4.49
C PHE A 116 -5.39 6.48 -3.44
N LEU A 117 -4.96 6.62 -2.18
CA LEU A 117 -5.41 5.77 -1.07
C LEU A 117 -6.93 5.74 -0.93
N THR A 118 -7.58 6.91 -0.93
CA THR A 118 -9.03 7.02 -0.75
C THR A 118 -9.81 6.47 -1.94
N VAL A 119 -9.31 6.63 -3.15
CA VAL A 119 -9.91 6.07 -4.37
C VAL A 119 -9.80 4.54 -4.37
N VAL A 120 -8.61 3.99 -4.11
CA VAL A 120 -8.41 2.53 -4.06
C VAL A 120 -9.28 1.89 -2.98
N HIS A 121 -9.36 2.51 -1.79
CA HIS A 121 -10.25 2.03 -0.74
C HIS A 121 -11.71 1.96 -1.22
N ARG A 122 -12.23 3.00 -1.87
CA ARG A 122 -13.62 3.02 -2.37
C ARG A 122 -13.88 2.04 -3.50
N LEU A 123 -12.86 1.71 -4.28
CA LEU A 123 -12.96 0.68 -5.33
C LEU A 123 -12.97 -0.74 -4.76
N MET A 124 -12.26 -0.96 -3.65
CA MET A 124 -12.14 -2.26 -3.01
C MET A 124 -13.25 -2.49 -1.98
N GLU A 125 -13.52 -1.48 -1.19
CA GLU A 125 -14.47 -1.54 -0.08
C GLU A 125 -15.16 -0.20 0.07
N SER A 126 -16.51 -0.21 0.04
CA SER A 126 -17.28 1.02 0.23
C SER A 126 -17.24 1.46 1.69
N GLY A 127 -16.54 2.56 1.96
CA GLY A 127 -16.37 3.07 3.33
C GLY A 127 -16.06 4.56 3.38
N SER A 128 -15.96 5.07 4.61
CA SER A 128 -15.59 6.46 4.89
C SER A 128 -14.07 6.68 4.85
N ASP A 129 -13.62 7.92 4.68
CA ASP A 129 -12.20 8.27 4.77
C ASP A 129 -11.61 7.92 6.15
N ARG A 130 -12.43 7.97 7.20
CA ARG A 130 -12.05 7.52 8.55
C ARG A 130 -11.73 6.03 8.57
N SER A 131 -12.62 5.19 8.02
CA SER A 131 -12.42 3.74 7.92
C SER A 131 -11.19 3.42 7.08
N CYS A 132 -11.01 4.14 5.98
CA CYS A 132 -9.85 4.01 5.10
C CYS A 132 -8.53 4.15 5.87
N VAL A 133 -8.38 5.23 6.64
CA VAL A 133 -7.11 5.58 7.31
C VAL A 133 -6.88 4.78 8.58
N LEU A 134 -7.93 4.56 9.40
CA LEU A 134 -7.79 3.94 10.71
C LEU A 134 -7.77 2.42 10.67
N ASP A 135 -8.51 1.82 9.74
CA ASP A 135 -8.75 0.38 9.70
C ASP A 135 -8.16 -0.24 8.43
N TRP A 136 -8.71 0.09 7.28
CA TRP A 136 -8.39 -0.53 6.00
C TRP A 136 -6.90 -0.43 5.60
N LYS A 137 -6.28 0.73 5.80
CA LYS A 137 -4.86 0.97 5.48
C LYS A 137 -3.90 -0.03 6.15
N ARG A 138 -4.29 -0.60 7.29
CA ARG A 138 -3.44 -1.55 8.04
C ARG A 138 -3.25 -2.87 7.32
N ASP A 139 -4.24 -3.29 6.53
CA ASP A 139 -4.27 -4.58 5.84
C ASP A 139 -3.67 -4.52 4.43
N PHE A 140 -3.34 -3.32 3.97
CA PHE A 140 -2.82 -3.08 2.63
C PHE A 140 -1.49 -2.33 2.65
N GLU A 141 -0.57 -2.76 1.77
CA GLU A 141 0.70 -2.07 1.56
C GLU A 141 0.56 -1.12 0.36
N ILE A 142 0.46 0.17 0.64
CA ILE A 142 0.36 1.22 -0.37
C ILE A 142 1.56 2.16 -0.21
N PRO A 143 2.43 2.25 -1.22
CA PRO A 143 3.61 3.11 -1.14
C PRO A 143 3.27 4.59 -0.93
N GLY A 144 3.98 5.23 -0.01
CA GLY A 144 3.87 6.68 0.23
C GLY A 144 2.72 7.13 1.13
N VAL A 145 2.01 6.18 1.79
CA VAL A 145 0.89 6.51 2.68
C VAL A 145 1.03 5.98 4.11
N ALA A 146 2.19 5.40 4.46
CA ALA A 146 2.40 4.77 5.77
C ALA A 146 2.05 5.72 6.93
N ASP A 147 2.53 6.95 6.86
CA ASP A 147 2.41 7.97 7.91
C ASP A 147 1.22 8.91 7.72
N VAL A 148 0.29 8.58 6.80
CA VAL A 148 -0.90 9.41 6.56
C VAL A 148 -1.86 9.32 7.74
N GLU A 149 -2.18 10.48 8.32
CA GLU A 149 -3.12 10.65 9.40
C GLU A 149 -4.51 11.07 8.89
N LEU A 150 -5.55 10.84 9.71
CA LEU A 150 -6.93 11.11 9.34
C LEU A 150 -7.20 12.58 8.97
N HIS A 151 -6.60 13.52 9.72
CA HIS A 151 -6.78 14.94 9.43
C HIS A 151 -6.18 15.34 8.06
N GLN A 152 -5.11 14.68 7.62
CA GLN A 152 -4.51 14.90 6.31
C GLN A 152 -5.43 14.39 5.19
N ALA A 153 -6.12 13.25 5.40
CA ALA A 153 -7.11 12.76 4.44
C ALA A 153 -8.25 13.76 4.28
N TYR A 154 -8.77 14.31 5.38
CA TYR A 154 -9.81 15.34 5.31
C TYR A 154 -9.33 16.62 4.62
N ARG A 155 -8.09 17.04 4.84
CA ARG A 155 -7.50 18.20 4.13
C ARG A 155 -7.36 17.96 2.62
N ALA A 156 -6.96 16.77 2.22
CA ALA A 156 -6.89 16.40 0.80
C ALA A 156 -8.29 16.38 0.15
N MET A 157 -9.29 15.88 0.85
CA MET A 157 -10.68 15.91 0.37
C MET A 157 -11.25 17.33 0.32
N ALA A 158 -10.92 18.18 1.31
CA ALA A 158 -11.32 19.59 1.29
C ALA A 158 -10.71 20.33 0.09
N TRP A 159 -9.45 20.04 -0.26
CA TRP A 159 -8.81 20.60 -1.44
C TRP A 159 -9.53 20.25 -2.74
N LEU A 160 -10.08 19.06 -2.89
CA LEU A 160 -10.91 18.70 -4.05
C LEU A 160 -12.16 19.58 -4.18
N GLY A 161 -12.74 19.98 -3.04
CA GLY A 161 -13.92 20.83 -2.99
C GLY A 161 -13.62 22.33 -2.99
N GLU A 162 -12.36 22.76 -3.04
CA GLU A 162 -12.02 24.18 -3.11
C GLU A 162 -12.55 24.82 -4.39
N PRO A 163 -13.27 25.96 -4.30
CA PRO A 163 -13.70 26.69 -5.48
C PRO A 163 -12.51 27.14 -6.33
N LEU A 164 -12.64 27.04 -7.64
CA LEU A 164 -11.69 27.60 -8.59
C LEU A 164 -11.72 29.13 -8.54
N PRO A 165 -10.64 29.82 -8.96
CA PRO A 165 -10.61 31.28 -9.10
C PRO A 165 -11.76 31.78 -9.96
N GLU A 166 -12.21 33.01 -9.73
CA GLU A 166 -13.31 33.61 -10.47
C GLU A 166 -13.11 33.60 -11.99
N SER A 167 -11.86 33.73 -12.45
CA SER A 167 -11.50 33.63 -13.87
C SER A 167 -11.82 32.25 -14.49
N GLU A 168 -11.91 31.22 -13.69
CA GLU A 168 -12.15 29.83 -14.10
C GLU A 168 -13.58 29.34 -13.78
N GLN A 169 -14.44 30.23 -13.28
CA GLN A 169 -15.84 29.94 -12.94
C GLN A 169 -16.80 30.00 -14.16
N SER A 170 -16.28 30.06 -15.38
CA SER A 170 -17.12 30.01 -16.58
C SER A 170 -17.96 28.72 -16.58
N ALA A 171 -19.26 28.84 -16.77
CA ALA A 171 -20.26 27.77 -16.66
C ALA A 171 -20.63 27.31 -15.24
N ALA A 172 -20.14 27.97 -14.19
CA ALA A 172 -20.62 27.73 -12.83
C ALA A 172 -22.06 28.23 -12.67
N THR A 173 -22.86 27.51 -11.88
CA THR A 173 -24.16 28.02 -11.44
C THR A 173 -24.01 28.64 -10.05
N PRO A 174 -24.90 29.56 -9.63
CA PRO A 174 -24.85 30.14 -8.29
C PRO A 174 -24.94 29.10 -7.15
N PHE A 175 -25.48 27.93 -7.45
CA PHE A 175 -25.66 26.83 -6.49
C PHE A 175 -24.58 25.73 -6.59
N SER A 176 -23.71 25.78 -7.60
CA SER A 176 -22.67 24.78 -7.82
C SER A 176 -21.46 25.47 -8.44
N PRO A 177 -20.63 26.14 -7.63
CA PRO A 177 -19.37 26.71 -8.11
C PRO A 177 -18.46 25.56 -8.57
N ARG A 178 -17.70 25.84 -9.63
CA ARG A 178 -16.66 24.90 -10.10
C ARG A 178 -15.56 24.79 -9.05
N CYS A 179 -15.09 23.58 -8.83
CA CYS A 179 -14.09 23.28 -7.81
C CYS A 179 -12.88 22.53 -8.41
N THR A 180 -11.86 22.30 -7.60
CA THR A 180 -10.63 21.60 -8.01
C THR A 180 -10.92 20.22 -8.63
N LYS A 181 -11.91 19.50 -8.12
CA LYS A 181 -12.34 18.22 -8.68
C LYS A 181 -12.76 18.36 -10.15
N ASP A 182 -13.53 19.39 -10.48
CA ASP A 182 -14.01 19.63 -11.85
C ASP A 182 -12.84 19.90 -12.80
N ALA A 183 -11.83 20.66 -12.34
CA ALA A 183 -10.62 20.88 -13.12
C ALA A 183 -9.82 19.60 -13.39
N ILE A 184 -9.76 18.70 -12.40
CA ILE A 184 -9.13 17.37 -12.57
C ILE A 184 -9.90 16.55 -13.60
N GLU A 185 -11.23 16.48 -13.50
CA GLU A 185 -12.09 15.72 -14.41
C GLU A 185 -11.96 16.25 -15.85
N GLU A 186 -11.97 17.56 -16.05
CA GLU A 186 -11.77 18.18 -17.36
C GLU A 186 -10.41 17.89 -17.96
N ALA A 187 -9.35 18.00 -17.15
CA ALA A 187 -7.99 17.71 -17.61
C ALA A 187 -7.81 16.24 -18.01
N LEU A 188 -8.40 15.33 -17.26
CA LEU A 188 -8.38 13.89 -17.57
C LEU A 188 -9.21 13.59 -18.81
N PHE A 189 -10.37 14.22 -18.96
CA PHE A 189 -11.23 14.08 -20.16
C PHE A 189 -10.50 14.59 -21.40
N ALA A 190 -9.86 15.76 -21.33
CA ALA A 190 -9.11 16.32 -22.44
C ALA A 190 -7.98 15.39 -22.92
N ARG A 191 -7.32 14.70 -22.01
CA ARG A 191 -6.26 13.71 -22.34
C ARG A 191 -6.79 12.47 -23.05
N ARG A 192 -8.07 12.13 -22.86
CA ARG A 192 -8.70 10.92 -23.41
C ARG A 192 -9.86 11.23 -24.37
N ARG A 193 -9.90 12.42 -24.88
CA ARG A 193 -10.95 12.88 -25.78
C ARG A 193 -11.19 11.93 -26.97
N HIS A 194 -10.13 11.30 -27.48
CA HIS A 194 -10.21 10.34 -28.57
C HIS A 194 -11.06 9.08 -28.26
N LEU A 195 -11.16 8.69 -26.95
CA LEU A 195 -11.98 7.56 -26.52
C LEU A 195 -13.48 7.91 -26.44
N PHE A 196 -13.79 9.20 -26.37
CA PHE A 196 -15.14 9.71 -26.17
C PHE A 196 -15.66 10.50 -27.38
N SER A 197 -14.92 10.53 -28.48
CA SER A 197 -15.28 11.32 -29.68
C SER A 197 -16.57 10.84 -30.37
N GLU A 198 -16.99 9.61 -30.13
CA GLU A 198 -18.20 9.01 -30.71
C GLU A 198 -19.36 8.90 -29.71
N LEU A 199 -19.24 9.47 -28.50
CA LEU A 199 -20.32 9.44 -27.53
C LEU A 199 -21.36 10.49 -27.84
N GLU A 200 -22.53 10.06 -28.31
CA GLU A 200 -23.69 10.92 -28.57
C GLU A 200 -24.44 11.30 -27.30
N LEU A 201 -24.33 10.49 -26.23
CA LEU A 201 -25.07 10.71 -24.98
C LEU A 201 -24.18 10.44 -23.78
N VAL A 202 -24.06 11.43 -22.90
CA VAL A 202 -23.41 11.28 -21.58
C VAL A 202 -24.49 11.35 -20.51
N SER A 203 -24.64 10.27 -19.77
CA SER A 203 -25.57 10.17 -18.65
C SER A 203 -24.87 10.33 -17.32
N LEU A 204 -25.28 11.31 -16.52
CA LEU A 204 -24.75 11.57 -15.19
C LEU A 204 -25.54 10.79 -14.15
N THR A 205 -24.91 9.77 -13.55
CA THR A 205 -25.48 9.10 -12.38
C THR A 205 -24.95 9.77 -11.11
N ARG A 206 -25.83 10.45 -10.39
CA ARG A 206 -25.50 11.00 -9.08
C ARG A 206 -25.49 9.86 -8.05
N LEU A 207 -24.31 9.43 -7.60
CA LEU A 207 -24.21 8.52 -6.47
C LEU A 207 -24.74 9.21 -5.21
N ARG A 208 -25.82 8.69 -4.67
CA ARG A 208 -26.39 9.16 -3.40
C ARG A 208 -25.51 8.67 -2.26
N SER A 209 -24.74 9.57 -1.68
CA SER A 209 -24.09 9.32 -0.38
C SER A 209 -25.21 9.27 0.68
N THR A 210 -25.55 8.08 1.13
CA THR A 210 -26.41 7.92 2.31
C THR A 210 -25.59 8.14 3.55
N SER A 211 -25.48 9.42 4.00
CA SER A 211 -25.08 9.68 5.36
C SER A 211 -26.23 9.21 6.28
N ARG A 212 -25.98 8.22 7.13
CA ARG A 212 -26.91 7.82 8.20
C ARG A 212 -26.93 8.92 9.30
N GLY A 213 -27.45 10.10 8.94
CA GLY A 213 -27.78 11.16 9.87
C GLY A 213 -29.26 11.45 9.81
N ARG A 214 -29.89 11.72 10.94
CA ARG A 214 -31.35 11.91 11.12
C ARG A 214 -32.00 13.06 10.32
N GLU A 215 -31.26 13.77 9.47
CA GLU A 215 -31.74 14.97 8.77
C GLU A 215 -32.02 14.77 7.27
N ALA A 216 -31.91 13.55 6.73
CA ALA A 216 -32.08 13.28 5.30
C ALA A 216 -33.55 13.14 4.83
N ARG A 217 -34.53 13.80 5.46
CA ARG A 217 -35.96 13.69 5.07
C ARG A 217 -36.43 14.70 4.04
N HIS A 218 -35.55 15.53 3.48
CA HIS A 218 -36.03 16.65 2.63
C HIS A 218 -35.30 16.85 1.30
N TRP A 219 -34.82 15.77 0.65
CA TRP A 219 -34.34 15.92 -0.72
C TRP A 219 -35.06 14.92 -1.63
N GLY A 220 -35.99 15.49 -2.37
CA GLY A 220 -36.81 14.78 -3.33
C GLY A 220 -36.05 14.33 -4.58
N ASN A 221 -36.61 13.31 -5.18
CA ASN A 221 -36.52 12.80 -6.51
C ASN A 221 -35.22 13.03 -7.30
N THR A 222 -34.48 11.96 -7.45
CA THR A 222 -33.36 11.90 -8.40
C THR A 222 -33.74 11.04 -9.57
N ASP A 223 -33.85 11.66 -10.73
CA ASP A 223 -34.00 10.99 -12.02
C ASP A 223 -32.76 10.14 -12.31
N THR A 224 -32.97 8.86 -12.55
CA THR A 224 -31.94 7.90 -12.93
C THR A 224 -31.86 7.89 -14.46
N ALA A 225 -30.82 8.51 -14.98
CA ALA A 225 -30.55 8.43 -16.42
C ALA A 225 -29.71 7.17 -16.75
N ARG A 226 -30.10 6.42 -17.77
CA ARG A 226 -29.39 5.23 -18.27
C ARG A 226 -28.46 5.61 -19.42
N ILE A 227 -27.27 5.00 -19.41
CA ILE A 227 -26.36 5.08 -20.57
C ILE A 227 -26.87 4.11 -21.62
N THR A 228 -27.24 4.65 -22.76
CA THR A 228 -27.51 3.87 -23.96
C THR A 228 -26.39 4.14 -24.96
N GLY A 229 -25.57 3.11 -25.23
CA GLY A 229 -24.56 3.18 -26.27
C GLY A 229 -25.18 3.23 -27.67
N PRO A 230 -24.44 3.63 -28.71
CA PRO A 230 -24.93 3.68 -30.07
C PRO A 230 -25.35 2.27 -30.51
N THR A 231 -26.58 2.11 -30.91
CA THR A 231 -27.05 0.93 -31.64
C THR A 231 -26.39 0.93 -33.01
N ALA A 232 -25.54 -0.08 -33.26
CA ALA A 232 -24.99 -0.31 -34.59
C ALA A 232 -26.19 -0.54 -35.56
N SER A 233 -26.43 0.42 -36.42
CA SER A 233 -27.31 0.23 -37.59
C SER A 233 -26.60 -0.72 -38.56
N ARG A 234 -27.28 -1.79 -38.88
CA ARG A 234 -26.94 -2.64 -40.03
C ARG A 234 -27.21 -1.91 -41.35
#